data_71f4862c36535ea154268db2816897d3
#
_entry.id   71f4862c36535ea154268db2816897d3
#
_cell.length_a   1.000
_cell.length_b   1.000
_cell.length_c   1.000
_cell.angle_alpha   90.00
_cell.angle_beta   90.00
_cell.angle_gamma   90.00
#
_symmetry.space_group_name_H-M   'P 1'
#
loop_
_entity.id
_entity.type
_entity.pdbx_description
1 polymer ?
#
loop_
_entity_poly.entity_id
_entity_poly.type
_entity_poly.pdbx_seq_one_letter_code
_entity_poly.pdbx_strand_id
1 'polypeptide(L)'
;DYSNFEKLANHQVWIPFHFLPGNGGLCAGENPEGTFIEKITCKPDSHIARDMVDSCIREQDTPYGLHRLGITMHVYADTWAHQGFAGVQHDVNKITALDDHDNVDQTFLGRLKELFGDWVESVSSSFVGEALPLGHGAALSHPDKPFLSWRYRDHKGNVVPRNNTDEFSDAANKMCRAMQRYRVRNPDAGVTGLTDVQKRKLRQMFANAPGDSGEERHNTWLKAIAKGEFGFPAQRLGYRPKGVNSWKHQALGTRKSKDKKSEQFKYDDSFMDSDWKQFHDALQVHRLTIIRDILPRYGICAA
;
A
#
# COMPACT_ATOMS: atom_id res chain seq x y z
N ASP A 1 -8.71 11.00 -6.21
CA ASP A 1 -8.97 12.44 -6.19
C ASP A 1 -8.05 13.13 -7.21
N TYR A 2 -8.55 14.07 -8.02
CA TYR A 2 -7.77 14.78 -9.07
C TYR A 2 -6.51 15.45 -8.52
N SER A 3 -6.54 15.93 -7.28
CA SER A 3 -5.38 16.53 -6.62
C SER A 3 -4.17 15.59 -6.47
N ASN A 4 -4.39 14.28 -6.56
CA ASN A 4 -3.31 13.28 -6.42
C ASN A 4 -2.47 13.14 -7.70
N PHE A 5 -2.86 13.74 -8.80
CA PHE A 5 -2.09 13.74 -10.06
C PHE A 5 -1.20 14.97 -10.25
N GLU A 6 -1.30 15.96 -9.37
CA GLU A 6 -0.36 17.10 -9.37
C GLU A 6 1.04 16.64 -8.92
N LYS A 7 2.10 17.25 -9.49
CA LYS A 7 3.49 16.89 -9.16
C LYS A 7 3.78 16.89 -7.66
N LEU A 8 3.25 17.86 -6.92
CA LEU A 8 3.40 17.97 -5.47
C LEU A 8 2.72 16.80 -4.75
N ALA A 9 1.55 16.35 -5.22
CA ALA A 9 0.86 15.21 -4.65
C ALA A 9 1.64 13.89 -4.86
N ASN A 10 2.38 13.75 -5.98
CA ASN A 10 3.21 12.59 -6.24
C ASN A 10 4.27 12.41 -5.13
N HIS A 11 4.96 13.48 -4.76
CA HIS A 11 5.99 13.45 -3.74
C HIS A 11 5.42 13.29 -2.33
N GLN A 12 4.25 13.87 -2.04
CA GLN A 12 3.69 13.91 -0.69
C GLN A 12 2.72 12.75 -0.38
N VAL A 13 2.20 12.08 -1.39
CA VAL A 13 1.21 10.99 -1.25
C VAL A 13 1.72 9.69 -1.82
N TRP A 14 2.07 9.65 -3.11
CA TRP A 14 2.42 8.40 -3.77
C TRP A 14 3.71 7.78 -3.23
N ILE A 15 4.77 8.59 -3.07
CA ILE A 15 6.07 8.09 -2.57
C ILE A 15 5.96 7.59 -1.12
N PRO A 16 5.46 8.38 -0.14
CA PRO A 16 5.48 7.94 1.26
C PRO A 16 4.41 6.91 1.62
N PHE A 17 3.35 6.74 0.81
CA PHE A 17 2.23 5.89 1.18
C PHE A 17 2.00 4.68 0.28
N HIS A 18 2.52 4.65 -0.96
CA HIS A 18 2.25 3.57 -1.90
C HIS A 18 3.48 3.06 -2.66
N PHE A 19 4.39 3.94 -3.04
CA PHE A 19 5.56 3.60 -3.85
C PHE A 19 6.85 3.96 -3.13
N LEU A 20 7.06 3.34 -1.97
CA LEU A 20 8.24 3.62 -1.17
C LEU A 20 9.51 3.28 -1.95
N PRO A 21 10.46 4.22 -2.12
CA PRO A 21 11.71 3.98 -2.83
C PRO A 21 12.49 2.79 -2.27
N GLY A 22 13.15 2.05 -3.16
CA GLY A 22 13.90 0.85 -2.78
C GLY A 22 15.42 1.02 -2.74
N ASN A 23 15.96 2.14 -3.27
CA ASN A 23 17.41 2.38 -3.43
C ASN A 23 18.16 1.19 -4.07
N GLY A 24 17.55 0.51 -5.06
CA GLY A 24 18.12 -0.70 -5.64
C GLY A 24 18.30 -1.87 -4.65
N GLY A 25 17.84 -1.73 -3.41
CA GLY A 25 18.06 -2.68 -2.29
C GLY A 25 19.36 -2.44 -1.53
N LEU A 26 20.07 -1.34 -1.81
CA LEU A 26 21.35 -0.99 -1.19
C LEU A 26 21.15 -0.22 0.12
N CYS A 27 22.17 -0.21 0.97
CA CYS A 27 22.18 0.49 2.24
C CYS A 27 22.19 2.02 2.08
N ALA A 28 21.97 2.72 3.18
CA ALA A 28 22.15 4.17 3.25
C ALA A 28 23.60 4.54 2.89
N GLY A 29 23.77 5.60 2.09
CA GLY A 29 25.08 6.05 1.60
C GLY A 29 25.56 5.33 0.32
N GLU A 30 24.94 4.22 -0.07
CA GLU A 30 25.24 3.53 -1.32
C GLU A 30 24.28 3.97 -2.44
N ASN A 31 24.74 3.85 -3.69
CA ASN A 31 23.94 4.21 -4.87
C ASN A 31 23.84 3.02 -5.82
N PRO A 32 22.65 2.70 -6.33
CA PRO A 32 22.51 1.73 -7.40
C PRO A 32 23.18 2.22 -8.68
N GLU A 33 23.57 1.29 -9.52
CA GLU A 33 24.02 1.62 -10.88
C GLU A 33 22.85 2.23 -11.68
N GLY A 34 23.20 3.13 -12.61
CA GLY A 34 22.23 3.78 -13.49
C GLY A 34 21.87 5.20 -13.04
N THR A 35 20.60 5.56 -13.22
CA THR A 35 20.09 6.91 -12.98
C THR A 35 19.34 7.02 -11.64
N PHE A 36 18.94 8.25 -11.28
CA PHE A 36 18.16 8.51 -10.07
C PHE A 36 16.86 7.68 -10.01
N ILE A 37 16.28 7.30 -11.15
CA ILE A 37 15.05 6.49 -11.19
C ILE A 37 15.24 5.11 -10.55
N GLU A 38 16.43 4.52 -10.63
CA GLU A 38 16.72 3.24 -10.00
C GLU A 38 16.66 3.32 -8.46
N LYS A 39 16.97 4.49 -7.90
CA LYS A 39 16.85 4.74 -6.45
C LYS A 39 15.41 4.80 -5.98
N ILE A 40 14.54 5.44 -6.77
CA ILE A 40 13.14 5.67 -6.39
C ILE A 40 12.19 4.57 -6.85
N THR A 41 12.66 3.61 -7.64
CA THR A 41 11.89 2.39 -7.97
C THR A 41 11.65 1.55 -6.73
N CYS A 42 10.41 1.15 -6.52
CA CYS A 42 9.98 0.37 -5.37
C CYS A 42 10.60 -1.03 -5.39
N LYS A 43 11.06 -1.51 -4.22
CA LYS A 43 11.66 -2.83 -4.04
C LYS A 43 11.18 -3.48 -2.74
N PRO A 44 10.79 -4.77 -2.76
CA PRO A 44 10.33 -5.49 -1.58
C PRO A 44 11.36 -5.47 -0.45
N ASP A 45 10.89 -5.26 0.79
CA ASP A 45 11.69 -5.38 2.00
C ASP A 45 13.05 -4.64 1.92
N SER A 46 13.10 -3.49 1.23
CA SER A 46 14.32 -2.69 1.08
C SER A 46 14.82 -2.17 2.42
N HIS A 47 16.07 -1.69 2.47
CA HIS A 47 16.61 -1.02 3.66
C HIS A 47 15.76 0.18 4.07
N ILE A 48 15.24 0.96 3.11
CA ILE A 48 14.31 2.08 3.37
C ILE A 48 13.03 1.55 4.04
N ALA A 49 12.47 0.45 3.56
CA ALA A 49 11.27 -0.13 4.13
C ALA A 49 11.50 -0.66 5.56
N ARG A 50 12.68 -1.24 5.83
CA ARG A 50 13.06 -1.67 7.19
C ARG A 50 13.27 -0.49 8.12
N ASP A 51 13.95 0.56 7.68
CA ASP A 51 14.11 1.80 8.45
C ASP A 51 12.75 2.43 8.83
N MET A 52 11.78 2.40 7.91
CA MET A 52 10.41 2.83 8.16
C MET A 52 9.74 2.00 9.27
N VAL A 53 9.85 0.68 9.21
CA VAL A 53 9.31 -0.25 10.22
C VAL A 53 9.99 -0.02 11.57
N ASP A 54 11.31 0.11 11.58
CA ASP A 54 12.10 0.32 12.79
C ASP A 54 11.77 1.66 13.48
N SER A 55 11.61 2.74 12.70
CA SER A 55 11.16 4.02 13.21
C SER A 55 9.77 3.92 13.87
N CYS A 56 8.84 3.20 13.23
CA CYS A 56 7.51 2.96 13.79
C CYS A 56 7.58 2.21 15.13
N ILE A 57 8.48 1.23 15.25
CA ILE A 57 8.66 0.46 16.48
C ILE A 57 9.27 1.32 17.59
N ARG A 58 10.30 2.12 17.29
CA ARG A 58 10.97 2.97 18.29
C ARG A 58 10.08 4.08 18.83
N GLU A 59 9.16 4.59 18.01
CA GLU A 59 8.31 5.73 18.33
C GLU A 59 6.86 5.33 18.62
N GLN A 60 6.64 4.10 19.13
CA GLN A 60 5.29 3.56 19.32
C GLN A 60 4.53 4.16 20.52
N ASP A 61 5.25 4.74 21.50
CA ASP A 61 4.66 5.31 22.72
C ASP A 61 4.03 6.69 22.46
N THR A 62 3.05 6.71 21.53
CA THR A 62 2.27 7.89 21.17
C THR A 62 0.80 7.54 21.11
N PRO A 63 -0.12 8.50 21.30
CA PRO A 63 -1.55 8.23 21.20
C PRO A 63 -1.95 7.60 19.85
N TYR A 64 -1.25 7.93 18.78
CA TYR A 64 -1.50 7.43 17.43
C TYR A 64 -0.62 6.22 17.04
N GLY A 65 0.12 5.60 17.97
CA GLY A 65 1.10 4.55 17.68
C GLY A 65 0.52 3.35 16.91
N LEU A 66 -0.67 2.87 17.30
CA LEU A 66 -1.34 1.76 16.59
C LEU A 66 -1.84 2.17 15.20
N HIS A 67 -2.31 3.40 15.03
CA HIS A 67 -2.70 3.93 13.71
C HIS A 67 -1.49 4.03 12.79
N ARG A 68 -0.34 4.49 13.33
CA ARG A 68 0.92 4.54 12.60
C ARG A 68 1.41 3.14 12.22
N LEU A 69 1.27 2.15 13.10
CA LEU A 69 1.58 0.75 12.77
C LEU A 69 0.74 0.26 11.59
N GLY A 70 -0.56 0.55 11.59
CA GLY A 70 -1.44 0.17 10.48
C GLY A 70 -1.01 0.80 9.15
N ILE A 71 -0.69 2.10 9.13
CA ILE A 71 -0.16 2.81 7.96
C ILE A 71 1.18 2.20 7.52
N THR A 72 2.10 1.98 8.45
CA THR A 72 3.41 1.38 8.17
C THR A 72 3.27 -0.01 7.55
N MET A 73 2.37 -0.85 8.06
CA MET A 73 2.13 -2.19 7.51
C MET A 73 1.50 -2.13 6.11
N HIS A 74 0.63 -1.17 5.82
CA HIS A 74 0.11 -0.95 4.48
C HIS A 74 1.25 -0.62 3.51
N VAL A 75 2.06 0.41 3.81
CA VAL A 75 3.18 0.81 2.95
C VAL A 75 4.21 -0.31 2.80
N TYR A 76 4.45 -1.07 3.86
CA TYR A 76 5.38 -2.19 3.83
C TYR A 76 4.88 -3.30 2.89
N ALA A 77 3.60 -3.66 2.96
CA ALA A 77 2.98 -4.63 2.04
C ALA A 77 3.04 -4.13 0.58
N ASP A 78 2.80 -2.84 0.36
CA ASP A 78 2.86 -2.21 -0.97
C ASP A 78 4.23 -2.36 -1.63
N THR A 79 5.32 -2.51 -0.87
CA THR A 79 6.65 -2.73 -1.46
C THR A 79 6.75 -4.03 -2.27
N TRP A 80 5.96 -5.06 -1.96
CA TRP A 80 5.85 -6.28 -2.78
C TRP A 80 4.92 -6.07 -3.97
N ALA A 81 3.74 -5.51 -3.74
CA ALA A 81 2.77 -5.29 -4.81
C ALA A 81 3.35 -4.38 -5.91
N HIS A 82 3.96 -3.28 -5.52
CA HIS A 82 4.42 -2.22 -6.42
C HIS A 82 5.90 -2.34 -6.84
N GLN A 83 6.55 -3.47 -6.57
CA GLN A 83 7.95 -3.67 -6.96
C GLN A 83 8.16 -3.45 -8.47
N GLY A 84 9.22 -2.73 -8.80
CA GLY A 84 9.57 -2.38 -10.18
C GLY A 84 8.90 -1.10 -10.71
N PHE A 85 7.99 -0.49 -9.94
CA PHE A 85 7.32 0.77 -10.28
C PHE A 85 7.77 1.90 -9.35
N ALA A 86 7.53 3.15 -9.76
CA ALA A 86 7.88 4.35 -8.99
C ALA A 86 6.67 5.28 -8.84
N GLY A 87 6.59 5.98 -7.71
CA GLY A 87 5.50 6.93 -7.41
C GLY A 87 5.64 8.28 -8.11
N VAL A 88 6.20 8.30 -9.32
CA VAL A 88 6.37 9.48 -10.16
C VAL A 88 5.98 9.17 -11.59
N GLN A 89 5.62 10.19 -12.36
CA GLN A 89 5.39 10.03 -13.79
C GLN A 89 6.73 9.85 -14.53
N HIS A 90 7.03 8.62 -14.93
CA HIS A 90 8.28 8.28 -15.60
C HIS A 90 8.12 7.03 -16.46
N ASP A 91 8.96 6.90 -17.48
CA ASP A 91 8.96 5.75 -18.39
C ASP A 91 9.24 4.41 -17.71
N VAL A 92 9.86 4.40 -16.53
CA VAL A 92 10.04 3.18 -15.71
C VAL A 92 8.72 2.46 -15.42
N ASN A 93 7.62 3.19 -15.37
CA ASN A 93 6.28 2.67 -15.12
C ASN A 93 5.58 2.15 -16.40
N LYS A 94 6.18 2.34 -17.58
CA LYS A 94 5.63 1.82 -18.83
C LYS A 94 5.83 0.32 -18.92
N ILE A 95 4.80 -0.38 -19.34
CA ILE A 95 4.86 -1.78 -19.73
C ILE A 95 4.42 -1.90 -21.21
N THR A 96 5.10 -2.73 -21.97
CA THR A 96 4.84 -2.88 -23.41
C THR A 96 4.01 -4.11 -23.75
N ALA A 97 3.95 -5.07 -22.82
CA ALA A 97 3.10 -6.26 -22.93
C ALA A 97 2.70 -6.73 -21.55
N LEU A 98 1.47 -7.16 -21.39
CA LEU A 98 0.92 -7.74 -20.19
C LEU A 98 0.32 -9.09 -20.57
N ASP A 99 0.75 -10.15 -19.90
CA ASP A 99 0.29 -11.51 -20.14
C ASP A 99 -0.14 -12.12 -18.80
N ASP A 100 -1.43 -12.40 -18.70
CA ASP A 100 -2.00 -13.23 -17.65
C ASP A 100 -2.57 -14.49 -18.31
N HIS A 101 -2.40 -15.62 -17.69
CA HIS A 101 -2.86 -16.89 -18.24
C HIS A 101 -4.39 -16.98 -18.43
N ASP A 102 -5.15 -16.01 -17.95
CA ASP A 102 -6.60 -16.11 -17.86
C ASP A 102 -7.40 -15.18 -18.80
N ASN A 103 -6.78 -14.19 -19.50
CA ASN A 103 -7.56 -13.32 -20.40
C ASN A 103 -6.73 -12.59 -21.46
N VAL A 104 -6.78 -13.07 -22.68
CA VAL A 104 -6.04 -12.53 -23.83
C VAL A 104 -6.79 -11.41 -24.59
N ASP A 105 -8.07 -11.13 -24.29
CA ASP A 105 -8.95 -10.47 -25.28
C ASP A 105 -9.67 -9.18 -24.86
N GLN A 106 -9.20 -8.47 -23.83
CA GLN A 106 -9.73 -7.14 -23.55
C GLN A 106 -8.74 -6.04 -23.94
N THR A 107 -9.21 -5.08 -24.75
CA THR A 107 -8.41 -3.90 -25.08
C THR A 107 -8.05 -3.14 -23.79
N PHE A 108 -6.84 -2.61 -23.72
CA PHE A 108 -6.33 -1.84 -22.58
C PHE A 108 -7.32 -0.76 -22.06
N LEU A 109 -8.00 -0.05 -22.97
CA LEU A 109 -9.02 0.95 -22.64
C LEU A 109 -10.27 0.33 -21.98
N GLY A 110 -10.67 -0.88 -22.38
CA GLY A 110 -11.78 -1.61 -21.76
C GLY A 110 -11.47 -1.97 -20.31
N ARG A 111 -10.24 -2.39 -20.03
CA ARG A 111 -9.78 -2.71 -18.67
C ARG A 111 -9.66 -1.48 -17.78
N LEU A 112 -9.23 -0.33 -18.33
CA LEU A 112 -9.24 0.95 -17.62
C LEU A 112 -10.66 1.38 -17.27
N LYS A 113 -11.60 1.21 -18.19
CA LYS A 113 -13.00 1.55 -17.97
C LYS A 113 -13.64 0.71 -16.87
N GLU A 114 -13.30 -0.58 -16.80
CA GLU A 114 -13.75 -1.48 -15.74
C GLU A 114 -13.17 -1.12 -14.35
N LEU A 115 -11.91 -0.68 -14.30
CA LEU A 115 -11.24 -0.32 -13.05
C LEU A 115 -11.65 1.05 -12.50
N PHE A 116 -11.84 2.02 -13.36
CA PHE A 116 -12.08 3.42 -13.01
C PHE A 116 -13.55 3.86 -13.24
N GLY A 117 -14.40 2.99 -13.82
CA GLY A 117 -15.83 3.25 -14.02
C GLY A 117 -16.11 4.55 -14.77
N ASP A 118 -17.17 5.24 -14.38
CA ASP A 118 -17.63 6.51 -14.98
C ASP A 118 -16.59 7.64 -14.99
N TRP A 119 -15.49 7.45 -14.25
CA TRP A 119 -14.38 8.40 -14.21
C TRP A 119 -13.62 8.48 -15.54
N VAL A 120 -13.41 7.35 -16.21
CA VAL A 120 -12.72 7.31 -17.52
C VAL A 120 -13.54 8.00 -18.61
N GLU A 121 -14.88 8.00 -18.51
CA GLU A 121 -15.76 8.69 -19.45
C GLU A 121 -15.68 10.23 -19.35
N SER A 122 -15.34 10.74 -18.15
CA SER A 122 -15.21 12.17 -17.90
C SER A 122 -13.84 12.77 -18.23
N VAL A 123 -12.86 11.91 -18.54
CA VAL A 123 -11.47 12.31 -18.76
C VAL A 123 -11.12 12.20 -20.24
N SER A 124 -10.57 13.27 -20.82
CA SER A 124 -10.12 13.26 -22.21
C SER A 124 -9.04 12.19 -22.43
N SER A 125 -9.00 11.62 -23.62
CA SER A 125 -8.03 10.58 -24.00
C SER A 125 -6.56 10.97 -23.79
N SER A 126 -6.24 12.27 -23.85
CA SER A 126 -4.91 12.82 -23.55
C SER A 126 -4.54 12.70 -22.09
N PHE A 127 -5.49 12.93 -21.17
CA PHE A 127 -5.25 12.84 -19.73
C PHE A 127 -5.03 11.39 -19.26
N VAL A 128 -5.75 10.43 -19.85
CA VAL A 128 -5.54 9.00 -19.56
C VAL A 128 -4.14 8.57 -20.00
N GLY A 129 -3.66 9.04 -21.13
CA GLY A 129 -2.30 8.79 -21.63
C GLY A 129 -1.20 9.38 -20.72
N GLU A 130 -1.47 10.54 -20.10
CA GLU A 130 -0.53 11.19 -19.16
C GLU A 130 -0.53 10.55 -17.75
N ALA A 131 -1.65 9.98 -17.31
CA ALA A 131 -1.78 9.34 -16.00
C ALA A 131 -1.19 7.91 -15.97
N LEU A 132 -1.11 7.25 -17.10
CA LEU A 132 -0.63 5.86 -17.24
C LEU A 132 0.81 5.61 -16.76
N PRO A 133 1.77 6.53 -16.93
CA PRO A 133 3.12 6.34 -16.42
C PRO A 133 3.28 6.58 -14.91
N LEU A 134 2.20 6.72 -14.14
CA LEU A 134 2.26 6.86 -12.68
C LEU A 134 2.06 5.51 -11.99
N GLY A 135 3.07 5.06 -11.26
CA GLY A 135 3.02 3.81 -10.52
C GLY A 135 2.70 2.61 -11.43
N HIS A 136 1.93 1.66 -10.94
CA HIS A 136 1.55 0.46 -11.70
C HIS A 136 0.27 0.65 -12.56
N GLY A 137 -0.12 1.86 -12.89
CA GLY A 137 -1.33 2.12 -13.69
C GLY A 137 -1.37 1.32 -14.99
N ALA A 138 -0.24 1.15 -15.65
CA ALA A 138 -0.11 0.33 -16.85
C ALA A 138 -0.29 -1.19 -16.60
N ALA A 139 -0.01 -1.68 -15.38
CA ALA A 139 -0.23 -3.07 -14.97
C ALA A 139 -1.64 -3.33 -14.41
N LEU A 140 -2.49 -2.30 -14.42
CA LEU A 140 -3.88 -2.38 -13.94
C LEU A 140 -3.97 -2.88 -12.50
N SER A 141 -4.89 -3.82 -12.22
CA SER A 141 -5.06 -4.48 -10.92
C SER A 141 -4.23 -5.75 -10.74
N HIS A 142 -3.35 -6.11 -11.69
CA HIS A 142 -2.55 -7.33 -11.58
C HIS A 142 -1.70 -7.38 -10.31
N PRO A 143 -1.01 -6.28 -9.91
CA PRO A 143 -0.26 -6.27 -8.65
C PRO A 143 -1.10 -6.49 -7.39
N ASP A 144 -2.42 -6.24 -7.44
CA ASP A 144 -3.32 -6.28 -6.29
C ASP A 144 -4.13 -7.58 -6.17
N LYS A 145 -4.02 -8.48 -7.14
CA LYS A 145 -4.74 -9.76 -7.15
C LYS A 145 -3.88 -10.88 -6.54
N PRO A 146 -4.15 -11.33 -5.31
CA PRO A 146 -3.26 -12.24 -4.58
C PRO A 146 -3.09 -13.62 -5.22
N PHE A 147 -4.03 -14.06 -6.05
CA PHE A 147 -4.04 -15.37 -6.71
C PHE A 147 -3.32 -15.36 -8.07
N LEU A 148 -2.92 -14.20 -8.57
CA LEU A 148 -2.48 -14.04 -9.94
C LEU A 148 -0.99 -14.40 -10.11
N SER A 149 -0.69 -15.24 -11.11
CA SER A 149 0.63 -15.37 -11.71
C SER A 149 0.59 -14.70 -13.08
N TRP A 150 1.50 -13.78 -13.31
CA TRP A 150 1.50 -12.95 -14.51
C TRP A 150 2.91 -12.53 -14.90
N ARG A 151 3.07 -11.97 -16.07
CA ARG A 151 4.33 -11.41 -16.53
C ARG A 151 4.09 -10.17 -17.37
N TYR A 152 5.05 -9.29 -17.37
CA TYR A 152 5.02 -8.10 -18.21
C TYR A 152 6.40 -7.83 -18.81
N ARG A 153 6.44 -6.99 -19.86
CA ARG A 153 7.70 -6.42 -20.33
C ARG A 153 7.85 -5.02 -19.77
N ASP A 154 8.98 -4.79 -19.09
CA ASP A 154 9.33 -3.49 -18.54
C ASP A 154 9.69 -2.48 -19.64
N HIS A 155 9.99 -1.25 -19.24
CA HIS A 155 10.39 -0.18 -20.15
C HIS A 155 11.70 -0.45 -20.91
N LYS A 156 12.52 -1.40 -20.47
CA LYS A 156 13.76 -1.87 -21.14
C LYS A 156 13.50 -3.08 -22.03
N GLY A 157 12.27 -3.58 -22.09
CA GLY A 157 11.89 -4.77 -22.88
C GLY A 157 12.16 -6.10 -22.18
N ASN A 158 12.63 -6.11 -20.93
CA ASN A 158 12.85 -7.33 -20.18
C ASN A 158 11.53 -7.97 -19.75
N VAL A 159 11.45 -9.28 -19.79
CA VAL A 159 10.31 -10.04 -19.26
C VAL A 159 10.44 -10.15 -17.75
N VAL A 160 9.47 -9.63 -17.01
CA VAL A 160 9.41 -9.68 -15.55
C VAL A 160 8.26 -10.61 -15.15
N PRO A 161 8.58 -11.83 -14.64
CA PRO A 161 7.56 -12.72 -14.10
C PRO A 161 7.18 -12.30 -12.68
N ARG A 162 5.91 -12.43 -12.32
CA ARG A 162 5.35 -12.14 -11.02
C ARG A 162 4.49 -13.32 -10.54
N ASN A 163 4.61 -13.66 -9.28
CA ASN A 163 3.74 -14.61 -8.59
C ASN A 163 3.24 -13.98 -7.28
N ASN A 164 2.08 -13.36 -7.37
CA ASN A 164 1.53 -12.61 -6.23
C ASN A 164 1.27 -13.52 -5.02
N THR A 165 0.89 -14.78 -5.21
CA THR A 165 0.66 -15.71 -4.09
C THR A 165 1.92 -15.92 -3.26
N ASP A 166 3.06 -16.10 -3.88
CA ASP A 166 4.34 -16.28 -3.19
C ASP A 166 4.84 -14.97 -2.60
N GLU A 167 4.77 -13.89 -3.36
CA GLU A 167 5.17 -12.54 -2.95
C GLU A 167 4.37 -12.07 -1.73
N PHE A 168 3.05 -12.22 -1.74
CA PHE A 168 2.19 -11.81 -0.63
C PHE A 168 2.33 -12.73 0.59
N SER A 169 2.68 -13.99 0.38
CA SER A 169 3.01 -14.91 1.48
C SER A 169 4.29 -14.50 2.20
N ASP A 170 5.32 -14.05 1.46
CA ASP A 170 6.54 -13.48 2.05
C ASP A 170 6.23 -12.16 2.78
N ALA A 171 5.50 -11.25 2.14
CA ALA A 171 5.06 -10.01 2.75
C ALA A 171 4.34 -10.25 4.09
N ALA A 172 3.37 -11.16 4.11
CA ALA A 172 2.61 -11.49 5.32
C ALA A 172 3.51 -12.00 6.46
N ASN A 173 4.50 -12.84 6.15
CA ASN A 173 5.46 -13.31 7.15
C ASN A 173 6.37 -12.19 7.68
N LYS A 174 6.85 -11.32 6.81
CA LYS A 174 7.65 -10.14 7.18
C LYS A 174 6.85 -9.14 8.03
N MET A 175 5.61 -8.87 7.65
CA MET A 175 4.69 -8.04 8.44
C MET A 175 4.41 -8.66 9.82
N CYS A 176 4.21 -9.98 9.91
CA CYS A 176 4.04 -10.66 11.18
C CYS A 176 5.26 -10.47 12.09
N ARG A 177 6.47 -10.60 11.55
CA ARG A 177 7.71 -10.32 12.29
C ARG A 177 7.80 -8.86 12.74
N ALA A 178 7.45 -7.91 11.90
CA ALA A 178 7.42 -6.49 12.26
C ALA A 178 6.44 -6.23 13.43
N MET A 179 5.23 -6.80 13.36
CA MET A 179 4.24 -6.68 14.44
C MET A 179 4.68 -7.38 15.73
N GLN A 180 5.39 -8.51 15.66
CA GLN A 180 5.97 -9.16 16.85
C GLN A 180 7.04 -8.28 17.50
N ARG A 181 7.93 -7.65 16.70
CA ARG A 181 8.94 -6.69 17.20
C ARG A 181 8.29 -5.44 17.79
N TYR A 182 7.23 -4.95 17.18
CA TYR A 182 6.44 -3.84 17.73
C TYR A 182 5.89 -4.20 19.12
N ARG A 183 5.31 -5.39 19.31
CA ARG A 183 4.78 -5.84 20.60
C ARG A 183 5.83 -5.92 21.71
N VAL A 184 7.05 -6.30 21.37
CA VAL A 184 8.16 -6.37 22.34
C VAL A 184 8.98 -5.08 22.41
N ARG A 185 8.58 -4.03 21.65
CA ARG A 185 9.20 -2.70 21.63
C ARG A 185 10.68 -2.70 21.26
N ASN A 186 11.08 -3.64 20.44
CA ASN A 186 12.47 -3.80 20.03
C ASN A 186 12.55 -4.15 18.54
N PRO A 187 13.04 -3.24 17.67
CA PRO A 187 13.20 -3.50 16.25
C PRO A 187 14.20 -4.60 15.93
N ASP A 188 15.15 -4.86 16.84
CA ASP A 188 16.23 -5.83 16.66
C ASP A 188 15.89 -7.20 17.30
N ALA A 189 14.70 -7.34 17.89
CA ALA A 189 14.31 -8.59 18.55
C ALA A 189 14.28 -9.76 17.58
N GLY A 190 14.88 -10.88 18.01
CA GLY A 190 14.75 -12.17 17.33
C GLY A 190 13.32 -12.69 17.47
N VAL A 191 12.59 -12.76 16.35
CA VAL A 191 11.19 -13.19 16.30
C VAL A 191 10.98 -14.25 15.23
N THR A 192 10.01 -15.14 15.46
CA THR A 192 9.78 -16.30 14.61
C THR A 192 8.95 -16.00 13.34
N GLY A 193 8.07 -14.99 13.41
CA GLY A 193 7.08 -14.74 12.37
C GLY A 193 5.94 -15.75 12.39
N LEU A 194 5.38 -16.04 11.23
CA LEU A 194 4.33 -17.04 11.05
C LEU A 194 4.87 -18.46 11.17
N THR A 195 4.12 -19.34 11.80
CA THR A 195 4.39 -20.79 11.79
C THR A 195 4.18 -21.36 10.38
N ASP A 196 4.74 -22.53 10.09
CA ASP A 196 4.57 -23.15 8.77
C ASP A 196 3.11 -23.53 8.48
N VAL A 197 2.34 -23.85 9.53
CA VAL A 197 0.89 -24.05 9.38
C VAL A 197 0.17 -22.79 8.95
N GLN A 198 0.49 -21.67 9.59
CA GLN A 198 -0.07 -20.35 9.25
C GLN A 198 0.34 -19.90 7.85
N LYS A 199 1.60 -20.08 7.46
CA LYS A 199 2.09 -19.78 6.11
C LYS A 199 1.34 -20.57 5.05
N ARG A 200 1.17 -21.88 5.25
CA ARG A 200 0.40 -22.74 4.31
C ARG A 200 -1.04 -22.28 4.20
N LYS A 201 -1.70 -21.97 5.32
CA LYS A 201 -3.08 -21.50 5.33
C LYS A 201 -3.24 -20.15 4.61
N LEU A 202 -2.36 -19.19 4.89
CA LEU A 202 -2.36 -17.89 4.21
C LEU A 202 -2.12 -18.03 2.71
N ARG A 203 -1.14 -18.84 2.32
CA ARG A 203 -0.86 -19.13 0.91
C ARG A 203 -2.05 -19.75 0.19
N GLN A 204 -2.76 -20.67 0.83
CA GLN A 204 -4.01 -21.24 0.30
C GLN A 204 -5.09 -20.18 0.14
N MET A 205 -5.22 -19.27 1.11
CA MET A 205 -6.19 -18.18 1.04
C MET A 205 -5.87 -17.19 -0.09
N PHE A 206 -4.60 -16.87 -0.30
CA PHE A 206 -4.17 -16.03 -1.43
C PHE A 206 -4.43 -16.72 -2.77
N ALA A 207 -4.05 -17.99 -2.92
CA ALA A 207 -4.21 -18.74 -4.16
C ALA A 207 -5.68 -19.00 -4.53
N ASN A 208 -6.54 -19.22 -3.53
CA ASN A 208 -7.93 -19.58 -3.72
C ASN A 208 -8.89 -18.44 -3.35
N ALA A 209 -8.40 -17.17 -3.29
CA ALA A 209 -9.24 -16.04 -2.94
C ALA A 209 -10.41 -15.93 -3.96
N PRO A 210 -11.62 -16.33 -3.60
CA PRO A 210 -12.75 -16.25 -4.51
C PRO A 210 -13.19 -14.81 -4.65
N GLY A 211 -13.73 -14.48 -5.79
CA GLY A 211 -14.36 -13.21 -6.05
C GLY A 211 -13.51 -12.27 -6.90
N ASP A 212 -14.17 -11.71 -7.91
CA ASP A 212 -13.57 -10.73 -8.83
C ASP A 212 -13.42 -9.36 -8.17
N SER A 213 -14.26 -9.05 -7.18
CA SER A 213 -14.23 -7.78 -6.46
C SER A 213 -13.38 -7.81 -5.18
N GLY A 214 -12.75 -6.67 -4.87
CA GLY A 214 -12.02 -6.49 -3.60
C GLY A 214 -12.93 -6.66 -2.37
N GLU A 215 -14.21 -6.32 -2.48
CA GLU A 215 -15.21 -6.48 -1.41
C GLU A 215 -15.50 -7.96 -1.09
N GLU A 216 -15.64 -8.80 -2.09
CA GLU A 216 -15.86 -10.23 -1.91
C GLU A 216 -14.64 -10.88 -1.24
N ARG A 217 -13.44 -10.56 -1.69
CA ARG A 217 -12.20 -11.02 -1.07
C ARG A 217 -12.09 -10.55 0.38
N HIS A 218 -12.35 -9.27 0.67
CA HIS A 218 -12.36 -8.73 2.02
C HIS A 218 -13.35 -9.47 2.94
N ASN A 219 -14.58 -9.70 2.47
CA ASN A 219 -15.58 -10.44 3.22
C ASN A 219 -15.15 -11.89 3.51
N THR A 220 -14.47 -12.54 2.57
CA THR A 220 -13.90 -13.88 2.76
C THR A 220 -12.85 -13.90 3.86
N TRP A 221 -11.93 -12.92 3.88
CA TRP A 221 -10.94 -12.75 4.93
C TRP A 221 -11.58 -12.52 6.30
N LEU A 222 -12.57 -11.63 6.39
CA LEU A 222 -13.28 -11.37 7.65
C LEU A 222 -13.98 -12.62 8.21
N LYS A 223 -14.57 -13.45 7.34
CA LYS A 223 -15.18 -14.74 7.73
C LYS A 223 -14.14 -15.72 8.26
N ALA A 224 -13.00 -15.84 7.60
CA ALA A 224 -11.91 -16.73 8.02
C ALA A 224 -11.31 -16.28 9.38
N ILE A 225 -11.11 -14.99 9.60
CA ILE A 225 -10.66 -14.41 10.88
C ILE A 225 -11.69 -14.68 11.97
N ALA A 226 -12.99 -14.49 11.70
CA ALA A 226 -14.06 -14.72 12.65
C ALA A 226 -14.18 -16.19 13.08
N LYS A 227 -13.66 -17.13 12.29
CA LYS A 227 -13.60 -18.56 12.61
C LYS A 227 -12.26 -19.00 13.22
N GLY A 228 -11.27 -18.11 13.33
CA GLY A 228 -9.92 -18.45 13.81
C GLY A 228 -9.13 -19.37 12.88
N GLU A 229 -9.41 -19.37 11.57
CA GLU A 229 -8.85 -20.30 10.60
C GLU A 229 -7.32 -20.20 10.43
N PHE A 230 -6.71 -19.10 10.89
CA PHE A 230 -5.26 -18.86 10.81
C PHE A 230 -4.50 -19.30 12.07
N GLY A 231 -5.15 -19.98 13.02
CA GLY A 231 -4.54 -20.40 14.29
C GLY A 231 -4.33 -19.24 15.28
N PHE A 232 -4.91 -18.08 15.04
CA PHE A 232 -5.10 -17.01 16.00
C PHE A 232 -6.51 -17.11 16.64
N PRO A 233 -6.72 -16.52 17.83
CA PRO A 233 -8.05 -16.48 18.43
C PRO A 233 -9.09 -15.90 17.45
N ALA A 234 -10.25 -16.55 17.38
CA ALA A 234 -11.37 -16.09 16.56
C ALA A 234 -11.79 -14.67 17.00
N GLN A 235 -11.90 -13.75 16.05
CA GLN A 235 -12.25 -12.37 16.33
C GLN A 235 -13.18 -11.83 15.25
N ARG A 236 -14.30 -11.25 15.65
CA ARG A 236 -15.16 -10.51 14.72
C ARG A 236 -14.60 -9.10 14.52
N LEU A 237 -14.15 -8.83 13.32
CA LEU A 237 -13.67 -7.52 12.92
C LEU A 237 -14.76 -6.82 12.09
N GLY A 238 -14.86 -5.51 12.27
CA GLY A 238 -15.72 -4.64 11.48
C GLY A 238 -15.06 -3.29 11.29
N TYR A 239 -15.09 -2.80 10.05
CA TYR A 239 -14.62 -1.47 9.71
C TYR A 239 -15.67 -0.77 8.86
N ARG A 240 -15.98 0.48 9.22
CA ARG A 240 -16.90 1.34 8.49
C ARG A 240 -16.13 2.54 7.96
N PRO A 241 -15.74 2.55 6.67
CA PRO A 241 -14.89 3.60 6.11
C PRO A 241 -15.59 4.96 6.04
N LYS A 242 -16.93 4.98 5.91
CA LYS A 242 -17.72 6.20 5.73
C LYS A 242 -19.11 6.05 6.35
N GLY A 243 -19.75 7.19 6.64
CA GLY A 243 -21.12 7.24 7.15
C GLY A 243 -21.24 6.87 8.62
N VAL A 244 -22.41 6.36 9.00
CA VAL A 244 -22.72 6.01 10.39
C VAL A 244 -21.77 4.94 10.93
N ASN A 245 -21.29 5.13 12.15
CA ASN A 245 -20.31 4.29 12.84
C ASN A 245 -18.88 4.29 12.24
N SER A 246 -18.58 5.19 11.29
CA SER A 246 -17.18 5.44 10.90
C SER A 246 -16.45 6.24 11.98
N TRP A 247 -15.14 6.19 12.00
CA TRP A 247 -14.31 7.05 12.87
C TRP A 247 -14.66 8.53 12.71
N LYS A 248 -14.90 8.96 11.48
CA LYS A 248 -15.34 10.33 11.19
C LYS A 248 -16.69 10.67 11.82
N HIS A 249 -17.66 9.75 11.74
CA HIS A 249 -18.96 9.94 12.42
C HIS A 249 -18.80 10.03 13.93
N GLN A 250 -17.96 9.18 14.53
CA GLN A 250 -17.72 9.20 15.98
C GLN A 250 -17.04 10.50 16.42
N ALA A 251 -16.09 11.00 15.64
CA ALA A 251 -15.33 12.21 15.95
C ALA A 251 -16.10 13.51 15.70
N LEU A 252 -16.91 13.59 14.65
CA LEU A 252 -17.51 14.83 14.15
C LEU A 252 -19.04 14.83 14.16
N GLY A 253 -19.69 13.72 14.53
CA GLY A 253 -21.15 13.60 14.53
C GLY A 253 -21.79 13.54 13.12
N THR A 254 -21.00 13.61 12.05
CA THR A 254 -21.53 13.59 10.67
C THR A 254 -21.91 12.19 10.21
N ARG A 255 -23.13 12.05 9.69
CA ARG A 255 -23.61 10.78 9.11
C ARG A 255 -23.37 10.69 7.60
N LYS A 256 -22.84 11.76 6.99
CA LYS A 256 -22.58 11.83 5.56
C LYS A 256 -21.33 11.06 5.19
N SER A 257 -21.35 10.42 4.04
CA SER A 257 -20.17 9.78 3.46
C SER A 257 -19.22 10.79 2.79
N LYS A 258 -19.74 11.93 2.33
CA LYS A 258 -18.98 13.04 1.75
C LYS A 258 -19.45 14.35 2.37
N ASP A 259 -18.51 15.22 2.75
CA ASP A 259 -18.80 16.56 3.23
C ASP A 259 -18.64 17.58 2.11
N LYS A 260 -19.32 18.71 2.25
CA LYS A 260 -19.06 19.90 1.43
C LYS A 260 -17.84 20.63 1.99
N LYS A 261 -17.04 21.28 1.13
CA LYS A 261 -15.86 22.08 1.54
C LYS A 261 -16.19 23.19 2.56
N SER A 262 -17.44 23.70 2.54
CA SER A 262 -17.93 24.73 3.45
C SER A 262 -18.53 24.19 4.74
N GLU A 263 -18.54 22.88 4.97
CA GLU A 263 -19.16 22.28 6.15
C GLU A 263 -18.26 22.49 7.37
N GLN A 264 -18.87 22.97 8.48
CA GLN A 264 -18.20 23.18 9.75
C GLN A 264 -18.78 22.23 10.78
N PHE A 265 -17.92 21.72 11.67
CA PHE A 265 -18.30 20.85 12.76
C PHE A 265 -18.00 21.53 14.08
N LYS A 266 -18.90 21.35 15.05
CA LYS A 266 -18.68 21.87 16.40
C LYS A 266 -17.48 21.13 17.02
N TYR A 267 -16.54 21.89 17.56
CA TYR A 267 -15.43 21.32 18.31
C TYR A 267 -15.93 20.77 19.66
N ASP A 268 -15.38 19.62 20.03
CA ASP A 268 -15.53 19.00 21.34
C ASP A 268 -14.15 18.45 21.75
N ASP A 269 -13.80 18.49 23.02
CA ASP A 269 -12.49 18.06 23.52
C ASP A 269 -12.22 16.56 23.23
N SER A 270 -13.25 15.74 23.19
CA SER A 270 -13.14 14.31 22.82
C SER A 270 -12.64 14.07 21.39
N PHE A 271 -12.69 15.11 20.54
CA PHE A 271 -12.10 15.03 19.19
C PHE A 271 -10.63 14.68 19.22
N MET A 272 -9.86 15.20 20.20
CA MET A 272 -8.42 14.97 20.30
C MET A 272 -8.05 13.50 20.53
N ASP A 273 -8.93 12.76 21.21
CA ASP A 273 -8.74 11.33 21.53
C ASP A 273 -9.42 10.39 20.53
N SER A 274 -10.08 10.97 19.52
CA SER A 274 -10.80 10.17 18.52
C SER A 274 -9.85 9.42 17.56
N ASP A 275 -10.22 8.22 17.15
CA ASP A 275 -9.50 7.46 16.11
C ASP A 275 -9.31 8.27 14.81
N TRP A 276 -10.29 9.13 14.47
CA TRP A 276 -10.21 10.00 13.31
C TRP A 276 -9.04 10.97 13.40
N LYS A 277 -8.88 11.65 14.54
CA LYS A 277 -7.77 12.59 14.79
C LYS A 277 -6.44 11.86 14.87
N GLN A 278 -6.39 10.77 15.65
CA GLN A 278 -5.19 9.97 15.84
C GLN A 278 -4.68 9.39 14.50
N PHE A 279 -5.57 8.93 13.64
CA PHE A 279 -5.22 8.47 12.31
C PHE A 279 -4.60 9.58 11.44
N HIS A 280 -5.15 10.80 11.49
CA HIS A 280 -4.60 11.93 10.74
C HIS A 280 -3.23 12.37 11.27
N ASP A 281 -3.02 12.34 12.58
CA ASP A 281 -1.70 12.60 13.18
C ASP A 281 -0.69 11.54 12.75
N ALA A 282 -1.09 10.28 12.77
CA ALA A 282 -0.26 9.17 12.29
C ALA A 282 0.15 9.33 10.82
N LEU A 283 -0.78 9.76 9.94
CA LEU A 283 -0.47 10.03 8.52
C LEU A 283 0.56 11.15 8.37
N GLN A 284 0.43 12.23 9.13
CA GLN A 284 1.37 13.35 9.07
C GLN A 284 2.77 12.93 9.55
N VAL A 285 2.84 12.26 10.68
CA VAL A 285 4.11 11.79 11.24
C VAL A 285 4.77 10.77 10.31
N HIS A 286 4.02 9.81 9.79
CA HIS A 286 4.54 8.83 8.84
C HIS A 286 5.15 9.51 7.62
N ARG A 287 4.42 10.42 6.98
CA ARG A 287 4.90 11.17 5.81
C ARG A 287 6.19 11.95 6.12
N LEU A 288 6.20 12.70 7.22
CA LEU A 288 7.37 13.49 7.61
C LEU A 288 8.58 12.62 7.91
N THR A 289 8.40 11.51 8.61
CA THR A 289 9.47 10.53 8.88
C THR A 289 10.07 10.00 7.59
N ILE A 290 9.25 9.62 6.60
CA ILE A 290 9.74 9.13 5.31
C ILE A 290 10.51 10.23 4.57
N ILE A 291 9.90 11.39 4.36
CA ILE A 291 10.42 12.42 3.45
C ILE A 291 11.62 13.15 4.08
N ARG A 292 11.57 13.47 5.37
CA ARG A 292 12.59 14.30 6.06
C ARG A 292 13.69 13.47 6.71
N ASP A 293 13.35 12.31 7.27
CA ASP A 293 14.29 11.62 8.17
C ASP A 293 14.90 10.35 7.51
N ILE A 294 14.15 9.63 6.68
CA ILE A 294 14.60 8.38 6.08
C ILE A 294 15.18 8.60 4.67
N LEU A 295 14.40 9.11 3.73
CA LEU A 295 14.83 9.22 2.33
C LEU A 295 16.14 10.04 2.14
N PRO A 296 16.39 11.15 2.87
CA PRO A 296 17.65 11.88 2.73
C PRO A 296 18.90 11.08 3.08
N ARG A 297 18.79 10.08 3.96
CA ARG A 297 19.91 9.17 4.31
C ARG A 297 20.35 8.32 3.10
N TYR A 298 19.46 8.14 2.15
CA TYR A 298 19.69 7.43 0.89
C TYR A 298 19.95 8.39 -0.28
N GLY A 299 20.14 9.69 0.00
CA GLY A 299 20.33 10.70 -1.04
C GLY A 299 19.09 10.94 -1.91
N ILE A 300 17.89 10.71 -1.37
CA ILE A 300 16.61 10.95 -2.04
C ILE A 300 15.93 12.16 -1.38
N CYS A 301 15.69 13.20 -2.17
CA CYS A 301 14.93 14.37 -1.75
C CYS A 301 13.57 14.36 -2.46
N ALA A 302 12.49 14.23 -1.67
CA ALA A 302 11.11 14.15 -2.15
C ALA A 302 10.28 15.35 -1.66
N ALA A 303 10.86 16.56 -1.73
CA ALA A 303 10.22 17.81 -1.31
C ALA A 303 9.42 18.44 -2.45
#